data_74954a6bf1fe11e8bdfc5bbffb41dd7c
#
_entry.id   74954a6bf1fe11e8bdfc5bbffb41dd7c
#
_cell.length_a   1.000
_cell.length_b   1.000
_cell.length_c   1.000
_cell.angle_alpha   90.00
_cell.angle_beta   90.00
_cell.angle_gamma   90.00
#
_symmetry.space_group_name_H-M   'P 1'
#
loop_
_entity.id
_entity.type
_entity.pdbx_description
1 polymer ?
#
loop_
_entity_poly.entity_id
_entity_poly.type
_entity_poly.pdbx_seq_one_letter_code
_entity_poly.pdbx_strand_id
1 'polypeptide(L)'
;MASLSTDTGHNSTAIDASWALNQPERKTDWGWRAMHGSIVLGKQLVGAYYSGQTLTYSYFSGCSNGGRQGLKELQNFPDSFDGALIGAPTWWTSHLHPYFIRAFLYNYPPTDPGHLSNADVSLLADEVIGQCDHLDSIRDGIVSRPELCNPNFSTLLCPPTSRPNRPCLTPAQLITAYNMYRSWLSSRNTSQLLYPGLTPGSEHQWHLLLNGTEPSPYGLTYVRNFLLDDPAWDWRTFNETIVYLADVLDPGKATANDYAALAAVRDRGGKIVLWHGMADGLVPIKGSEVYFNRTVDALSPNHGGKGSDAGGGDGGISDFFRMFLIPGLQHCWNTAVDAPWHIGGAFQSSIMGSSLWSVPGFEDAEHDALLALVDWVEKGRPVDQIIATTWNSPMNPSSGVRKQRPICPWPRYAVWDGQGNVDVAESWTCSSCGSAV
;
A
#
# COMPACT_ATOMS: atom_id res chain seq x y z
N MET A 1 12.80 17.30 -18.87
CA MET A 1 11.68 16.88 -18.01
C MET A 1 11.30 18.05 -17.09
N ALA A 2 10.01 18.27 -16.85
CA ALA A 2 9.53 19.19 -15.83
C ALA A 2 8.79 18.41 -14.76
N SER A 3 8.90 18.80 -13.49
CA SER A 3 8.19 18.20 -12.37
C SER A 3 7.35 19.24 -11.65
N LEU A 4 6.21 18.81 -11.12
CA LEU A 4 5.27 19.64 -10.39
C LEU A 4 4.83 18.90 -9.13
N SER A 5 4.66 19.64 -8.05
CA SER A 5 3.98 19.17 -6.84
C SER A 5 3.00 20.22 -6.32
N THR A 6 2.09 19.83 -5.43
CA THR A 6 1.08 20.72 -4.86
C THR A 6 0.96 20.46 -3.36
N ASP A 7 0.64 21.50 -2.60
CA ASP A 7 0.28 21.41 -1.18
C ASP A 7 -1.18 20.96 -0.97
N THR A 8 -1.90 20.66 -2.06
CA THR A 8 -3.31 20.26 -2.04
C THR A 8 -4.25 21.27 -1.35
N GLY A 9 -3.89 22.56 -1.42
CA GLY A 9 -4.71 23.67 -0.93
C GLY A 9 -4.59 23.95 0.57
N HIS A 10 -3.55 23.41 1.24
CA HIS A 10 -3.31 23.68 2.66
C HIS A 10 -1.81 23.58 3.00
N ASN A 11 -1.39 24.31 4.03
CA ASN A 11 -0.06 24.22 4.58
C ASN A 11 -0.13 23.66 5.99
N SER A 12 0.27 22.39 6.15
CA SER A 12 0.17 21.65 7.41
C SER A 12 1.14 20.46 7.43
N THR A 13 1.19 19.75 8.55
CA THR A 13 1.90 18.47 8.66
C THR A 13 1.00 17.32 8.19
N ALA A 14 1.60 16.16 7.90
CA ALA A 14 0.86 14.98 7.46
C ALA A 14 -0.18 14.46 8.46
N ILE A 15 -0.08 14.84 9.74
CA ILE A 15 -0.95 14.37 10.82
C ILE A 15 -1.89 15.45 11.37
N ASP A 16 -1.78 16.70 10.89
CA ASP A 16 -2.66 17.79 11.29
C ASP A 16 -3.72 18.04 10.22
N ALA A 17 -4.96 17.74 10.53
CA ALA A 17 -6.13 18.01 9.71
C ALA A 17 -7.03 19.12 10.27
N SER A 18 -6.52 19.98 11.15
CA SER A 18 -7.28 21.10 11.75
C SER A 18 -7.77 22.11 10.69
N TRP A 19 -7.03 22.23 9.59
CA TRP A 19 -7.37 23.06 8.44
C TRP A 19 -8.66 22.66 7.72
N ALA A 20 -9.11 21.40 7.90
CA ALA A 20 -10.34 20.89 7.26
C ALA A 20 -11.62 21.22 8.05
N LEU A 21 -11.48 21.57 9.34
CA LEU A 21 -12.60 21.81 10.24
C LEU A 21 -13.51 22.93 9.72
N ASN A 22 -14.78 22.63 9.43
CA ASN A 22 -15.76 23.55 8.87
C ASN A 22 -15.31 24.22 7.55
N GLN A 23 -14.46 23.52 6.76
CA GLN A 23 -13.87 24.04 5.53
C GLN A 23 -14.19 23.11 4.33
N PRO A 24 -15.44 23.06 3.83
CA PRO A 24 -15.84 22.14 2.76
C PRO A 24 -15.03 22.32 1.48
N GLU A 25 -14.64 23.57 1.15
CA GLU A 25 -13.83 23.86 -0.03
C GLU A 25 -12.42 23.29 0.10
N ARG A 26 -11.78 23.41 1.27
CA ARG A 26 -10.46 22.81 1.50
C ARG A 26 -10.51 21.29 1.51
N LYS A 27 -11.59 20.68 2.03
CA LYS A 27 -11.81 19.24 1.93
C LYS A 27 -11.90 18.81 0.46
N THR A 28 -12.57 19.58 -0.39
CA THR A 28 -12.65 19.35 -1.84
C THR A 28 -11.29 19.52 -2.53
N ASP A 29 -10.52 20.54 -2.16
CA ASP A 29 -9.16 20.74 -2.66
C ASP A 29 -8.27 19.54 -2.34
N TRP A 30 -8.27 19.10 -1.09
CA TRP A 30 -7.53 17.90 -0.68
C TRP A 30 -8.03 16.63 -1.36
N GLY A 31 -9.34 16.51 -1.57
CA GLY A 31 -9.99 15.36 -2.19
C GLY A 31 -9.52 15.13 -3.63
N TRP A 32 -9.48 16.18 -4.45
CA TRP A 32 -9.13 16.09 -5.86
C TRP A 32 -8.82 17.43 -6.54
N ARG A 33 -9.52 18.54 -6.18
CA ARG A 33 -9.59 19.76 -6.99
C ARG A 33 -8.23 20.48 -7.10
N ALA A 34 -7.49 20.60 -6.00
CA ALA A 34 -6.20 21.29 -6.00
C ALA A 34 -5.17 20.52 -6.85
N MET A 35 -5.16 19.19 -6.78
CA MET A 35 -4.30 18.38 -7.62
C MET A 35 -4.63 18.56 -9.09
N HIS A 36 -5.90 18.42 -9.49
CA HIS A 36 -6.32 18.62 -10.88
C HIS A 36 -5.96 20.03 -11.39
N GLY A 37 -6.28 21.07 -10.62
CA GLY A 37 -5.93 22.44 -10.97
C GLY A 37 -4.43 22.66 -11.16
N SER A 38 -3.62 22.02 -10.30
CA SER A 38 -2.15 22.08 -10.42
C SER A 38 -1.65 21.38 -11.69
N ILE A 39 -2.23 20.22 -12.05
CA ILE A 39 -1.89 19.50 -13.29
C ILE A 39 -2.20 20.36 -14.52
N VAL A 40 -3.41 20.92 -14.59
CA VAL A 40 -3.83 21.78 -15.71
C VAL A 40 -2.91 22.98 -15.84
N LEU A 41 -2.66 23.70 -14.74
CA LEU A 41 -1.75 24.85 -14.73
C LEU A 41 -0.31 24.44 -15.09
N GLY A 42 0.17 23.31 -14.55
CA GLY A 42 1.51 22.81 -14.84
C GLY A 42 1.72 22.50 -16.32
N LYS A 43 0.75 21.84 -16.96
CA LYS A 43 0.79 21.58 -18.41
C LYS A 43 0.84 22.88 -19.22
N GLN A 44 0.08 23.90 -18.83
CA GLN A 44 0.11 25.23 -19.47
C GLN A 44 1.47 25.93 -19.31
N LEU A 45 2.04 25.89 -18.09
CA LEU A 45 3.35 26.48 -17.80
C LEU A 45 4.47 25.80 -18.58
N VAL A 46 4.45 24.46 -18.67
CA VAL A 46 5.42 23.69 -19.47
C VAL A 46 5.32 24.07 -20.95
N GLY A 47 4.11 24.12 -21.51
CA GLY A 47 3.88 24.55 -22.89
C GLY A 47 4.39 25.97 -23.17
N ALA A 48 4.13 26.90 -22.25
CA ALA A 48 4.62 28.27 -22.36
C ALA A 48 6.16 28.37 -22.26
N TYR A 49 6.75 27.66 -21.29
CA TYR A 49 8.20 27.68 -21.07
C TYR A 49 8.99 27.10 -22.25
N TYR A 50 8.50 26.04 -22.86
CA TYR A 50 9.13 25.42 -24.04
C TYR A 50 8.63 25.99 -25.38
N SER A 51 8.24 27.25 -25.40
CA SER A 51 7.89 28.00 -26.63
C SER A 51 6.76 27.38 -27.46
N GLY A 52 5.74 26.86 -26.78
CA GLY A 52 4.54 26.29 -27.41
C GLY A 52 4.73 24.87 -27.96
N GLN A 53 5.80 24.20 -27.60
CA GLN A 53 5.93 22.77 -27.90
C GLN A 53 4.81 21.99 -27.22
N THR A 54 4.23 21.04 -27.95
CA THR A 54 3.22 20.14 -27.40
C THR A 54 3.86 19.19 -26.37
N LEU A 55 3.25 19.10 -25.20
CA LEU A 55 3.61 18.08 -24.20
C LEU A 55 3.35 16.69 -24.78
N THR A 56 4.39 15.87 -24.91
CA THR A 56 4.29 14.56 -25.53
C THR A 56 3.67 13.55 -24.57
N TYR A 57 4.19 13.48 -23.34
CA TYR A 57 3.74 12.56 -22.32
C TYR A 57 3.68 13.22 -20.94
N SER A 58 2.80 12.69 -20.09
CA SER A 58 2.57 13.16 -18.74
C SER A 58 2.47 11.96 -17.79
N TYR A 59 3.26 11.98 -16.72
CA TYR A 59 3.34 10.88 -15.75
C TYR A 59 3.02 11.34 -14.35
N PHE A 60 2.44 10.44 -13.58
CA PHE A 60 2.20 10.61 -12.15
C PHE A 60 2.98 9.60 -11.33
N SER A 61 3.52 10.02 -10.19
CA SER A 61 4.06 9.12 -9.18
C SER A 61 3.64 9.59 -7.78
N GLY A 62 3.03 8.71 -7.00
CA GLY A 62 2.60 9.02 -5.64
C GLY A 62 2.39 7.78 -4.80
N CYS A 63 2.64 7.89 -3.47
CA CYS A 63 2.41 6.81 -2.52
C CYS A 63 1.45 7.26 -1.41
N SER A 64 0.74 6.32 -0.76
CA SER A 64 -0.18 6.59 0.33
C SER A 64 -1.35 7.49 -0.11
N ASN A 65 -1.52 8.67 0.50
CA ASN A 65 -2.46 9.67 0.02
C ASN A 65 -2.16 10.12 -1.42
N GLY A 66 -0.87 10.19 -1.81
CA GLY A 66 -0.48 10.43 -3.20
C GLY A 66 -0.99 9.32 -4.13
N GLY A 67 -0.90 8.06 -3.74
CA GLY A 67 -1.49 6.95 -4.48
C GLY A 67 -3.01 7.09 -4.66
N ARG A 68 -3.73 7.49 -3.62
CA ARG A 68 -5.16 7.82 -3.70
C ARG A 68 -5.42 8.96 -4.70
N GLN A 69 -4.63 10.02 -4.60
CA GLN A 69 -4.77 11.19 -5.49
C GLN A 69 -4.61 10.79 -6.96
N GLY A 70 -3.61 9.97 -7.28
CA GLY A 70 -3.41 9.50 -8.66
C GLY A 70 -4.58 8.66 -9.16
N LEU A 71 -5.10 7.73 -8.35
CA LEU A 71 -6.28 6.94 -8.71
C LEU A 71 -7.52 7.82 -8.88
N LYS A 72 -7.74 8.78 -7.98
CA LYS A 72 -8.87 9.70 -8.05
C LYS A 72 -8.80 10.61 -9.27
N GLU A 73 -7.62 11.10 -9.60
CA GLU A 73 -7.39 11.91 -10.80
C GLU A 73 -7.72 11.13 -12.06
N LEU A 74 -7.21 9.90 -12.19
CA LEU A 74 -7.48 9.06 -13.36
C LEU A 74 -8.96 8.69 -13.50
N GLN A 75 -9.70 8.54 -12.40
CA GLN A 75 -11.13 8.29 -12.44
C GLN A 75 -11.94 9.50 -12.88
N ASN A 76 -11.56 10.71 -12.42
CA ASN A 76 -12.26 11.94 -12.75
C ASN A 76 -11.82 12.55 -14.09
N PHE A 77 -10.54 12.41 -14.42
CA PHE A 77 -9.88 13.07 -15.55
C PHE A 77 -8.89 12.08 -16.21
N PRO A 78 -9.41 11.12 -16.99
CA PRO A 78 -8.61 10.02 -17.52
C PRO A 78 -7.49 10.44 -18.48
N ASP A 79 -7.51 11.69 -19.00
CA ASP A 79 -6.52 12.28 -19.87
C ASP A 79 -5.42 13.08 -19.15
N SER A 80 -5.46 13.12 -17.83
CA SER A 80 -4.45 13.84 -17.05
C SER A 80 -3.04 13.25 -17.18
N PHE A 81 -2.92 11.91 -17.28
CA PHE A 81 -1.62 11.22 -17.34
C PHE A 81 -1.64 10.09 -18.37
N ASP A 82 -0.54 9.90 -19.08
CA ASP A 82 -0.32 8.75 -19.96
C ASP A 82 0.13 7.52 -19.17
N GLY A 83 0.80 7.74 -18.04
CA GLY A 83 1.19 6.70 -17.09
C GLY A 83 1.08 7.14 -15.64
N ALA A 84 0.66 6.24 -14.75
CA ALA A 84 0.59 6.49 -13.31
C ALA A 84 1.27 5.37 -12.51
N LEU A 85 2.23 5.76 -11.67
CA LEU A 85 2.90 4.91 -10.69
C LEU A 85 2.28 5.15 -9.31
N ILE A 86 1.46 4.19 -8.87
CA ILE A 86 0.60 4.29 -7.70
C ILE A 86 1.15 3.40 -6.59
N GLY A 87 1.61 3.99 -5.49
CA GLY A 87 2.14 3.26 -4.33
C GLY A 87 1.14 3.19 -3.17
N ALA A 88 0.97 2.02 -2.56
CA ALA A 88 0.24 1.79 -1.31
C ALA A 88 -0.98 2.72 -1.11
N PRO A 89 -1.94 2.79 -2.05
CA PRO A 89 -2.94 3.85 -2.10
C PRO A 89 -3.94 3.78 -0.96
N THR A 90 -4.19 4.91 -0.29
CA THR A 90 -5.24 5.07 0.72
C THR A 90 -6.61 5.32 0.06
N TRP A 91 -6.92 4.59 -1.00
CA TRP A 91 -8.01 4.86 -1.93
C TRP A 91 -9.41 4.82 -1.31
N TRP A 92 -9.63 3.96 -0.33
CA TRP A 92 -10.93 3.79 0.34
C TRP A 92 -11.00 4.65 1.60
N THR A 93 -10.96 5.94 1.41
CA THR A 93 -10.83 6.95 2.46
C THR A 93 -11.91 6.82 3.54
N SER A 94 -13.19 6.61 3.13
CA SER A 94 -14.33 6.45 4.03
C SER A 94 -14.25 5.20 4.93
N HIS A 95 -13.43 4.22 4.58
CA HIS A 95 -13.26 2.97 5.33
C HIS A 95 -11.91 2.87 6.05
N LEU A 96 -10.82 3.28 5.38
CA LEU A 96 -9.47 3.17 5.94
C LEU A 96 -9.28 4.03 7.19
N HIS A 97 -9.74 5.29 7.15
CA HIS A 97 -9.56 6.17 8.30
C HIS A 97 -10.33 5.68 9.55
N PRO A 98 -11.61 5.24 9.46
CA PRO A 98 -12.27 4.54 10.56
C PRO A 98 -11.57 3.25 10.99
N TYR A 99 -10.97 2.48 10.07
CA TYR A 99 -10.21 1.28 10.40
C TYR A 99 -9.03 1.59 11.33
N PHE A 100 -8.33 2.71 11.16
CA PHE A 100 -7.25 3.09 12.08
C PHE A 100 -7.73 3.25 13.52
N ILE A 101 -8.93 3.79 13.72
CA ILE A 101 -9.53 3.85 15.07
C ILE A 101 -9.89 2.44 15.55
N ARG A 102 -10.46 1.61 14.68
CA ARG A 102 -10.83 0.23 15.01
C ARG A 102 -9.63 -0.60 15.42
N ALA A 103 -8.53 -0.50 14.69
CA ALA A 103 -7.28 -1.21 15.00
C ALA A 103 -6.72 -0.81 16.37
N PHE A 104 -6.70 0.50 16.66
CA PHE A 104 -6.29 0.99 17.98
C PHE A 104 -7.17 0.43 19.11
N LEU A 105 -8.49 0.39 18.91
CA LEU A 105 -9.43 -0.10 19.90
C LEU A 105 -9.27 -1.58 20.22
N TYR A 106 -8.66 -2.39 19.35
CA TYR A 106 -8.31 -3.77 19.67
C TYR A 106 -7.24 -3.87 20.78
N ASN A 107 -6.40 -2.84 20.90
CA ASN A 107 -5.29 -2.78 21.86
C ASN A 107 -5.54 -1.82 23.03
N TYR A 108 -6.73 -1.26 23.17
CA TYR A 108 -7.07 -0.26 24.19
C TYR A 108 -8.12 -0.80 25.17
N PRO A 109 -8.04 -0.43 26.47
CA PRO A 109 -7.04 0.43 27.12
C PRO A 109 -5.71 -0.31 27.44
N PRO A 110 -4.62 0.42 27.76
CA PRO A 110 -3.35 -0.21 28.15
C PRO A 110 -3.41 -1.12 29.39
N THR A 111 -4.48 -1.03 30.16
CA THR A 111 -4.76 -1.87 31.34
C THR A 111 -5.57 -3.13 30.99
N ASP A 112 -6.00 -3.27 29.72
CA ASP A 112 -6.73 -4.47 29.27
C ASP A 112 -5.81 -5.70 29.31
N PRO A 113 -6.28 -6.87 29.78
CA PRO A 113 -5.50 -8.10 29.75
C PRO A 113 -5.03 -8.52 28.35
N GLY A 114 -5.68 -8.03 27.30
CA GLY A 114 -5.33 -8.28 25.91
C GLY A 114 -4.38 -7.23 25.30
N HIS A 115 -3.95 -6.24 26.08
CA HIS A 115 -3.03 -5.21 25.58
C HIS A 115 -1.68 -5.81 25.17
N LEU A 116 -1.25 -5.47 23.95
CA LEU A 116 0.06 -5.83 23.39
C LEU A 116 1.02 -4.65 23.54
N SER A 117 2.12 -4.87 24.25
CA SER A 117 3.26 -3.95 24.26
C SER A 117 4.08 -4.09 22.97
N ASN A 118 5.01 -3.17 22.73
CA ASN A 118 5.96 -3.29 21.60
C ASN A 118 6.80 -4.57 21.68
N ALA A 119 7.13 -5.03 22.87
CA ALA A 119 7.87 -6.29 23.07
C ALA A 119 7.01 -7.51 22.69
N ASP A 120 5.71 -7.47 23.00
CA ASP A 120 4.77 -8.52 22.62
C ASP A 120 4.58 -8.56 21.08
N VAL A 121 4.50 -7.39 20.44
CA VAL A 121 4.42 -7.29 18.97
C VAL A 121 5.70 -7.79 18.30
N SER A 122 6.89 -7.50 18.89
CA SER A 122 8.16 -8.05 18.38
C SER A 122 8.19 -9.58 18.51
N LEU A 123 7.69 -10.13 19.60
CA LEU A 123 7.60 -11.58 19.81
C LEU A 123 6.66 -12.23 18.76
N LEU A 124 5.56 -11.57 18.42
CA LEU A 124 4.66 -12.02 17.33
C LEU A 124 5.38 -11.99 15.98
N ALA A 125 6.13 -10.92 15.67
CA ALA A 125 6.88 -10.79 14.42
C ALA A 125 7.92 -11.91 14.25
N ASP A 126 8.68 -12.20 15.32
CA ASP A 126 9.68 -13.29 15.32
C ASP A 126 9.02 -14.65 15.08
N GLU A 127 7.86 -14.90 15.70
CA GLU A 127 7.12 -16.15 15.52
C GLU A 127 6.55 -16.26 14.09
N VAL A 128 6.02 -15.18 13.52
CA VAL A 128 5.54 -15.14 12.13
C VAL A 128 6.67 -15.45 11.16
N ILE A 129 7.82 -14.81 11.30
CA ILE A 129 9.00 -15.12 10.48
C ILE A 129 9.39 -16.59 10.65
N GLY A 130 9.49 -17.09 11.90
CA GLY A 130 9.85 -18.48 12.18
C GLY A 130 8.94 -19.50 11.52
N GLN A 131 7.63 -19.20 11.44
CA GLN A 131 6.63 -20.09 10.85
C GLN A 131 6.45 -19.90 9.33
N CYS A 132 6.68 -18.73 8.78
CA CYS A 132 6.23 -18.38 7.42
C CYS A 132 7.36 -18.03 6.43
N ASP A 133 8.57 -17.78 6.90
CA ASP A 133 9.73 -17.46 6.07
C ASP A 133 9.97 -18.51 4.97
N HIS A 134 9.84 -19.80 5.29
CA HIS A 134 10.11 -20.91 4.38
C HIS A 134 9.03 -21.16 3.30
N LEU A 135 7.92 -20.40 3.30
CA LEU A 135 6.77 -20.68 2.42
C LEU A 135 7.05 -20.36 0.93
N ASP A 136 8.10 -19.61 0.64
CA ASP A 136 8.63 -19.41 -0.71
C ASP A 136 9.82 -20.34 -1.03
N SER A 137 10.09 -21.34 -0.19
CA SER A 137 11.20 -22.29 -0.24
C SER A 137 12.56 -21.73 0.16
N ILE A 138 12.63 -20.48 0.63
CA ILE A 138 13.84 -19.82 1.12
C ILE A 138 13.70 -19.52 2.61
N ARG A 139 14.84 -19.46 3.32
CA ARG A 139 14.91 -18.97 4.70
C ARG A 139 15.85 -17.78 4.76
N ASP A 140 15.31 -16.61 4.49
CA ASP A 140 16.06 -15.35 4.44
C ASP A 140 15.50 -14.25 5.38
N GLY A 141 14.54 -14.62 6.24
CA GLY A 141 13.90 -13.73 7.19
C GLY A 141 12.78 -12.86 6.56
N ILE A 142 12.34 -13.19 5.34
CA ILE A 142 11.34 -12.41 4.61
C ILE A 142 10.06 -13.24 4.41
N VAL A 143 8.92 -12.73 4.84
CA VAL A 143 7.63 -13.36 4.53
C VAL A 143 7.21 -12.93 3.12
N SER A 144 7.59 -13.73 2.12
CA SER A 144 7.30 -13.45 0.69
C SER A 144 5.95 -13.99 0.23
N ARG A 145 5.34 -14.91 1.00
CA ARG A 145 4.05 -15.55 0.71
C ARG A 145 3.06 -15.37 1.88
N PRO A 146 2.70 -14.11 2.25
CA PRO A 146 1.83 -13.85 3.40
C PRO A 146 0.43 -14.46 3.25
N GLU A 147 -0.05 -14.69 2.03
CA GLU A 147 -1.34 -15.33 1.76
C GLU A 147 -1.36 -16.83 2.10
N LEU A 148 -0.20 -17.49 2.13
CA LEU A 148 -0.04 -18.87 2.58
C LEU A 148 0.26 -18.97 4.09
N CYS A 149 0.62 -17.86 4.70
CA CYS A 149 1.00 -17.78 6.11
C CYS A 149 -0.26 -17.77 6.99
N ASN A 150 -0.41 -18.80 7.79
CA ASN A 150 -1.45 -18.90 8.81
C ASN A 150 -0.80 -19.16 10.17
N PRO A 151 -0.25 -18.13 10.84
CA PRO A 151 0.57 -18.31 12.02
C PRO A 151 -0.24 -18.87 13.18
N ASN A 152 0.31 -19.92 13.81
CA ASN A 152 -0.24 -20.52 15.01
C ASN A 152 0.50 -19.98 16.25
N PHE A 153 -0.11 -19.05 16.95
CA PHE A 153 0.48 -18.46 18.15
C PHE A 153 0.30 -19.26 19.44
N SER A 154 -0.25 -20.48 19.40
CA SER A 154 -0.35 -21.34 20.59
C SER A 154 1.02 -21.65 21.20
N THR A 155 2.09 -21.63 20.42
CA THR A 155 3.49 -21.76 20.84
C THR A 155 3.95 -20.64 21.76
N LEU A 156 3.31 -19.47 21.69
CA LEU A 156 3.61 -18.30 22.51
C LEU A 156 2.78 -18.23 23.80
N LEU A 157 1.82 -19.14 24.00
CA LEU A 157 0.99 -19.12 25.21
C LEU A 157 1.81 -19.27 26.48
N CYS A 158 1.50 -18.44 27.46
CA CYS A 158 2.05 -18.57 28.82
C CYS A 158 1.56 -19.86 29.46
N PRO A 159 2.46 -20.66 30.08
CA PRO A 159 2.06 -21.87 30.80
C PRO A 159 1.21 -21.53 32.02
N PRO A 160 0.21 -22.36 32.38
CA PRO A 160 -0.75 -22.08 33.46
C PRO A 160 -0.16 -21.95 34.85
N THR A 161 1.01 -22.53 35.12
CA THR A 161 1.45 -22.85 36.48
C THR A 161 2.86 -22.41 36.88
N SER A 162 3.60 -21.70 36.05
CA SER A 162 4.96 -21.22 36.38
C SER A 162 5.24 -19.83 35.82
N ARG A 163 6.10 -19.04 36.50
CA ARG A 163 6.69 -17.87 35.88
C ARG A 163 7.47 -18.34 34.64
N PRO A 164 7.11 -17.90 33.43
CA PRO A 164 7.79 -18.39 32.26
C PRO A 164 9.24 -17.95 32.27
N ASN A 165 10.16 -18.85 31.94
CA ASN A 165 11.57 -18.53 31.73
C ASN A 165 11.82 -17.86 30.37
N ARG A 166 10.76 -17.65 29.58
CA ARG A 166 10.79 -17.01 28.26
C ARG A 166 9.61 -16.04 28.12
N PRO A 167 9.69 -15.02 27.24
CA PRO A 167 8.56 -14.19 26.87
C PRO A 167 7.39 -15.04 26.37
N CYS A 168 6.17 -14.70 26.77
CA CYS A 168 4.96 -15.42 26.39
C CYS A 168 3.75 -14.48 26.41
N LEU A 169 2.68 -14.89 25.75
CA LEU A 169 1.45 -14.11 25.60
C LEU A 169 0.27 -14.80 26.33
N THR A 170 -0.61 -14.00 26.89
CA THR A 170 -1.88 -14.46 27.45
C THR A 170 -2.88 -14.82 26.34
N PRO A 171 -3.92 -15.63 26.63
CA PRO A 171 -5.00 -15.87 25.66
C PRO A 171 -5.67 -14.59 25.18
N ALA A 172 -5.82 -13.58 26.04
CA ALA A 172 -6.41 -12.29 25.68
C ALA A 172 -5.52 -11.52 24.69
N GLN A 173 -4.21 -11.50 24.89
CA GLN A 173 -3.25 -10.90 23.95
C GLN A 173 -3.26 -11.59 22.58
N LEU A 174 -3.41 -12.91 22.53
CA LEU A 174 -3.54 -13.63 21.26
C LEU A 174 -4.82 -13.25 20.52
N ILE A 175 -5.94 -12.99 21.22
CA ILE A 175 -7.18 -12.51 20.59
C ILE A 175 -6.92 -11.15 19.93
N THR A 176 -6.23 -10.24 20.61
CA THR A 176 -5.84 -8.93 20.03
C THR A 176 -4.99 -9.12 18.78
N ALA A 177 -3.95 -9.97 18.84
CA ALA A 177 -3.10 -10.26 17.68
C ALA A 177 -3.92 -10.79 16.48
N TYR A 178 -4.79 -11.78 16.70
CA TYR A 178 -5.63 -12.31 15.63
C TYR A 178 -6.63 -11.28 15.08
N ASN A 179 -7.10 -10.35 15.89
CA ASN A 179 -7.99 -9.27 15.43
C ASN A 179 -7.29 -8.34 14.44
N MET A 180 -5.97 -8.15 14.53
CA MET A 180 -5.21 -7.33 13.57
C MET A 180 -5.16 -7.96 12.17
N TYR A 181 -5.11 -9.29 12.07
CA TYR A 181 -5.08 -10.01 10.78
C TYR A 181 -6.48 -10.21 10.18
N ARG A 182 -7.53 -10.20 11.01
CA ARG A 182 -8.90 -10.44 10.54
C ARG A 182 -9.45 -9.23 9.81
N SER A 183 -10.15 -9.48 8.70
CA SER A 183 -10.96 -8.46 8.06
C SER A 183 -12.06 -7.97 8.99
N TRP A 184 -12.26 -6.67 9.02
CA TRP A 184 -13.39 -6.06 9.70
C TRP A 184 -14.64 -6.20 8.84
N LEU A 185 -15.57 -7.00 9.30
CA LEU A 185 -16.86 -7.23 8.68
C LEU A 185 -17.95 -6.43 9.41
N SER A 186 -19.02 -6.09 8.69
CA SER A 186 -20.18 -5.42 9.29
C SER A 186 -20.89 -6.33 10.29
N SER A 187 -21.27 -5.78 11.44
CA SER A 187 -22.13 -6.48 12.40
C SER A 187 -23.57 -6.66 11.89
N ARG A 188 -23.98 -5.83 10.92
CA ARG A 188 -25.33 -5.88 10.31
C ARG A 188 -25.41 -6.91 9.18
N ASN A 189 -24.31 -7.14 8.50
CA ASN A 189 -24.20 -8.10 7.41
C ASN A 189 -22.76 -8.64 7.36
N THR A 190 -22.56 -9.83 7.91
CA THR A 190 -21.23 -10.47 8.03
C THR A 190 -20.59 -10.84 6.68
N SER A 191 -21.30 -10.71 5.57
CA SER A 191 -20.73 -10.82 4.22
C SER A 191 -20.19 -9.47 3.71
N GLN A 192 -20.50 -8.36 4.37
CA GLN A 192 -20.04 -7.03 3.97
C GLN A 192 -18.68 -6.73 4.59
N LEU A 193 -17.66 -6.61 3.74
CA LEU A 193 -16.35 -6.14 4.13
C LEU A 193 -16.40 -4.64 4.44
N LEU A 194 -16.05 -4.26 5.67
CA LEU A 194 -15.80 -2.86 6.04
C LEU A 194 -14.36 -2.48 5.74
N TYR A 195 -13.37 -3.26 6.21
CA TYR A 195 -11.97 -3.09 5.78
C TYR A 195 -11.17 -4.39 5.95
N PRO A 196 -10.19 -4.69 5.08
CA PRO A 196 -9.35 -5.86 5.26
C PRO A 196 -8.39 -5.68 6.44
N GLY A 197 -8.02 -6.81 7.07
CA GLY A 197 -6.99 -6.84 8.11
C GLY A 197 -5.57 -6.81 7.52
N LEU A 198 -4.60 -6.63 8.41
CA LEU A 198 -3.18 -6.68 8.09
C LEU A 198 -2.75 -8.08 7.64
N THR A 199 -1.57 -8.18 7.06
CA THR A 199 -0.96 -9.44 6.65
C THR A 199 0.14 -9.89 7.61
N PRO A 200 0.37 -11.19 7.78
CA PRO A 200 1.58 -11.68 8.45
C PRO A 200 2.85 -11.13 7.78
N GLY A 201 3.83 -10.73 8.60
CA GLY A 201 5.05 -10.04 8.18
C GLY A 201 4.98 -8.51 8.30
N SER A 202 3.84 -7.95 8.70
CA SER A 202 3.64 -6.50 8.89
C SER A 202 3.82 -6.00 10.32
N GLU A 203 4.05 -6.88 11.28
CA GLU A 203 3.99 -6.64 12.73
C GLU A 203 4.94 -5.53 13.17
N HIS A 204 6.13 -5.45 12.60
CA HIS A 204 7.12 -4.43 12.94
C HIS A 204 6.63 -2.98 12.75
N GLN A 205 5.57 -2.76 11.99
CA GLN A 205 5.00 -1.44 11.76
C GLN A 205 3.67 -1.20 12.51
N TRP A 206 3.15 -2.18 13.25
CA TRP A 206 1.90 -2.04 14.00
C TRP A 206 1.92 -0.95 15.06
N HIS A 207 3.12 -0.53 15.52
CA HIS A 207 3.26 0.57 16.46
C HIS A 207 2.61 1.87 15.95
N LEU A 208 2.46 2.07 14.63
CA LEU A 208 1.79 3.22 14.03
C LEU A 208 0.26 3.21 14.28
N LEU A 209 -0.31 2.05 14.57
CA LEU A 209 -1.74 1.87 14.85
C LEU A 209 -2.01 1.65 16.34
N LEU A 210 -1.14 0.93 17.05
CA LEU A 210 -1.40 0.41 18.39
C LEU A 210 -0.87 1.33 19.50
N ASN A 211 0.16 2.14 19.23
CA ASN A 211 0.80 2.96 20.24
C ASN A 211 0.07 4.30 20.43
N GLY A 212 0.15 4.82 21.66
CA GLY A 212 -0.38 6.12 22.01
C GLY A 212 -1.49 6.06 23.05
N THR A 213 -1.99 7.23 23.44
CA THR A 213 -3.12 7.42 24.37
C THR A 213 -4.44 7.62 23.63
N GLU A 214 -4.36 7.86 22.32
CA GLU A 214 -5.47 8.07 21.38
C GLU A 214 -5.19 7.33 20.08
N PRO A 215 -6.21 7.04 19.25
CA PRO A 215 -6.03 6.45 17.94
C PRO A 215 -5.09 7.27 17.05
N SER A 216 -4.50 6.59 16.06
CA SER A 216 -3.67 7.23 15.04
C SER A 216 -4.31 8.54 14.55
N PRO A 217 -3.55 9.64 14.46
CA PRO A 217 -4.06 10.93 13.97
C PRO A 217 -4.72 10.84 12.61
N TYR A 218 -4.26 9.95 11.73
CA TYR A 218 -4.87 9.71 10.42
C TYR A 218 -6.35 9.29 10.51
N GLY A 219 -6.71 8.46 11.50
CA GLY A 219 -8.10 8.08 11.74
C GLY A 219 -8.86 9.14 12.54
N LEU A 220 -8.27 9.56 13.65
CA LEU A 220 -8.94 10.45 14.62
C LEU A 220 -9.27 11.81 14.01
N THR A 221 -8.31 12.46 13.35
CA THR A 221 -8.52 13.79 12.77
C THR A 221 -9.44 13.74 11.54
N TYR A 222 -9.44 12.63 10.80
CA TYR A 222 -10.42 12.43 9.73
C TYR A 222 -11.84 12.43 10.28
N VAL A 223 -12.13 11.65 11.32
CA VAL A 223 -13.49 11.61 11.89
C VAL A 223 -13.86 12.95 12.51
N ARG A 224 -12.98 13.57 13.29
CA ARG A 224 -13.25 14.84 13.95
C ARG A 224 -13.42 16.01 12.97
N ASN A 225 -12.49 16.18 12.04
CA ASN A 225 -12.36 17.42 11.27
C ASN A 225 -12.91 17.30 9.83
N PHE A 226 -12.86 16.10 9.24
CA PHE A 226 -13.40 15.91 7.88
C PHE A 226 -14.85 15.45 7.91
N LEU A 227 -15.19 14.47 8.77
CA LEU A 227 -16.48 13.81 8.73
C LEU A 227 -17.53 14.52 9.58
N LEU A 228 -17.22 14.80 10.85
CA LEU A 228 -18.19 15.30 11.82
C LEU A 228 -18.15 16.82 12.01
N ASP A 229 -17.06 17.47 11.62
CA ASP A 229 -16.77 18.87 11.98
C ASP A 229 -16.91 19.14 13.49
N ASP A 230 -16.55 18.13 14.30
CA ASP A 230 -16.57 18.14 15.76
C ASP A 230 -15.20 17.72 16.34
N PRO A 231 -14.33 18.69 16.67
CA PRO A 231 -12.99 18.39 17.22
C PRO A 231 -13.06 17.78 18.64
N ALA A 232 -14.19 17.87 19.32
CA ALA A 232 -14.39 17.32 20.66
C ALA A 232 -14.98 15.89 20.64
N TRP A 233 -15.29 15.36 19.47
CA TRP A 233 -15.86 14.02 19.37
C TRP A 233 -15.01 12.98 20.12
N ASP A 234 -15.67 12.24 21.01
CA ASP A 234 -15.01 11.19 21.79
C ASP A 234 -14.89 9.89 20.98
N TRP A 235 -13.68 9.56 20.58
CA TRP A 235 -13.38 8.34 19.83
C TRP A 235 -13.73 7.03 20.58
N ARG A 236 -13.91 7.08 21.91
CA ARG A 236 -14.38 5.93 22.70
C ARG A 236 -15.81 5.53 22.37
N THR A 237 -16.56 6.44 21.76
CA THR A 237 -17.93 6.18 21.27
C THR A 237 -17.96 5.60 19.85
N PHE A 238 -16.77 5.35 19.26
CA PHE A 238 -16.62 4.84 17.90
C PHE A 238 -17.39 3.52 17.70
N ASN A 239 -18.12 3.45 16.61
CA ASN A 239 -18.77 2.24 16.12
C ASN A 239 -18.86 2.25 14.59
N GLU A 240 -19.34 1.17 13.98
CA GLU A 240 -19.36 1.03 12.52
C GLU A 240 -20.28 2.03 11.79
N THR A 241 -21.17 2.73 12.49
CA THR A 241 -22.01 3.76 11.84
C THR A 241 -21.19 4.94 11.31
N ILE A 242 -20.00 5.16 11.84
CA ILE A 242 -19.02 6.14 11.33
C ILE A 242 -18.62 5.79 9.89
N VAL A 243 -18.46 4.51 9.55
CA VAL A 243 -18.13 4.07 8.18
C VAL A 243 -19.30 4.38 7.23
N TYR A 244 -20.52 4.03 7.63
CA TYR A 244 -21.69 4.29 6.79
C TYR A 244 -21.94 5.79 6.60
N LEU A 245 -21.70 6.59 7.64
CA LEU A 245 -21.77 8.04 7.53
C LEU A 245 -20.68 8.58 6.58
N ALA A 246 -19.47 8.03 6.68
CA ALA A 246 -18.38 8.41 5.81
C ALA A 246 -18.65 8.05 4.33
N ASP A 247 -19.31 6.93 4.05
CA ASP A 247 -19.72 6.57 2.69
C ASP A 247 -20.77 7.52 2.13
N VAL A 248 -21.74 7.93 2.96
CA VAL A 248 -22.81 8.84 2.54
C VAL A 248 -22.28 10.25 2.27
N LEU A 249 -21.43 10.76 3.16
CA LEU A 249 -20.92 12.13 3.08
C LEU A 249 -19.72 12.26 2.13
N ASP A 250 -18.84 11.26 2.10
CA ASP A 250 -17.56 11.24 1.36
C ASP A 250 -16.89 12.63 1.34
N PRO A 251 -16.36 13.10 2.48
CA PRO A 251 -15.88 14.46 2.63
C PRO A 251 -14.80 14.78 1.57
N GLY A 252 -15.02 15.86 0.82
CA GLY A 252 -14.14 16.26 -0.29
C GLY A 252 -14.25 15.35 -1.50
N LYS A 253 -15.15 14.37 -1.54
CA LYS A 253 -15.23 13.35 -2.60
C LYS A 253 -13.91 12.61 -2.81
N ALA A 254 -13.25 12.30 -1.69
CA ALA A 254 -11.88 11.82 -1.68
C ALA A 254 -11.72 10.33 -1.99
N THR A 255 -12.77 9.51 -1.77
CA THR A 255 -12.72 8.07 -2.03
C THR A 255 -12.60 7.78 -3.54
N ALA A 256 -11.60 6.98 -3.92
CA ALA A 256 -11.34 6.61 -5.31
C ALA A 256 -11.97 5.24 -5.63
N ASN A 257 -13.30 5.17 -5.70
CA ASN A 257 -14.07 3.92 -5.85
C ASN A 257 -14.89 3.81 -7.15
N ASP A 258 -14.65 4.68 -8.12
CA ASP A 258 -15.23 4.57 -9.46
C ASP A 258 -14.33 3.72 -10.35
N TYR A 259 -14.36 2.40 -10.14
CA TYR A 259 -13.49 1.46 -10.86
C TYR A 259 -13.79 1.42 -12.35
N ALA A 260 -15.07 1.58 -12.74
CA ALA A 260 -15.51 1.56 -14.14
C ALA A 260 -14.97 2.75 -14.94
N ALA A 261 -14.72 3.90 -14.29
CA ALA A 261 -14.16 5.08 -14.94
C ALA A 261 -12.75 4.83 -15.52
N LEU A 262 -12.02 3.84 -14.99
CA LEU A 262 -10.70 3.46 -15.53
C LEU A 262 -10.77 2.86 -16.94
N ALA A 263 -11.95 2.50 -17.45
CA ALA A 263 -12.14 2.13 -18.86
C ALA A 263 -11.63 3.24 -19.81
N ALA A 264 -11.89 4.50 -19.48
CA ALA A 264 -11.45 5.60 -20.30
C ALA A 264 -9.91 5.76 -20.35
N VAL A 265 -9.22 5.42 -19.24
CA VAL A 265 -7.74 5.35 -19.21
C VAL A 265 -7.24 4.24 -20.12
N ARG A 266 -7.83 3.03 -20.02
CA ARG A 266 -7.51 1.88 -20.88
C ARG A 266 -7.71 2.22 -22.35
N ASP A 267 -8.88 2.73 -22.71
CA ASP A 267 -9.32 2.92 -24.08
C ASP A 267 -8.49 3.97 -24.83
N ARG A 268 -7.86 4.92 -24.10
CA ARG A 268 -6.91 5.86 -24.67
C ARG A 268 -5.44 5.38 -24.64
N GLY A 269 -5.18 4.17 -24.16
CA GLY A 269 -3.84 3.59 -24.09
C GLY A 269 -3.02 3.95 -22.85
N GLY A 270 -3.61 4.62 -21.86
CA GLY A 270 -2.95 4.94 -20.58
C GLY A 270 -2.52 3.71 -19.80
N LYS A 271 -1.51 3.84 -18.94
CA LYS A 271 -0.93 2.72 -18.18
C LYS A 271 -0.91 3.01 -16.69
N ILE A 272 -1.18 1.99 -15.88
CA ILE A 272 -1.13 2.06 -14.41
C ILE A 272 -0.23 0.95 -13.89
N VAL A 273 0.78 1.34 -13.11
CA VAL A 273 1.57 0.43 -12.26
C VAL A 273 1.22 0.74 -10.81
N LEU A 274 0.55 -0.20 -10.15
CA LEU A 274 0.29 -0.12 -8.71
C LEU A 274 1.33 -0.99 -7.99
N TRP A 275 1.92 -0.48 -6.93
CA TRP A 275 2.83 -1.24 -6.08
C TRP A 275 2.46 -1.10 -4.59
N HIS A 276 2.72 -2.14 -3.80
CA HIS A 276 2.46 -2.12 -2.37
C HIS A 276 3.42 -3.03 -1.61
N GLY A 277 3.88 -2.59 -0.45
CA GLY A 277 4.74 -3.40 0.42
C GLY A 277 3.95 -4.49 1.15
N MET A 278 4.43 -5.72 1.12
CA MET A 278 3.76 -6.83 1.81
C MET A 278 3.88 -6.74 3.34
N ALA A 279 4.88 -6.00 3.84
CA ALA A 279 5.08 -5.73 5.27
C ALA A 279 4.46 -4.39 5.73
N ASP A 280 3.54 -3.82 4.94
CA ASP A 280 2.84 -2.58 5.32
C ASP A 280 1.90 -2.83 6.51
N GLY A 281 2.31 -2.32 7.69
CA GLY A 281 1.52 -2.41 8.92
C GLY A 281 0.67 -1.18 9.21
N LEU A 282 0.62 -0.20 8.27
CA LEU A 282 -0.23 0.97 8.36
C LEU A 282 -1.44 0.85 7.42
N VAL A 283 -1.18 0.61 6.14
CA VAL A 283 -2.22 0.43 5.12
C VAL A 283 -2.23 -1.02 4.64
N PRO A 284 -3.22 -1.83 5.06
CA PRO A 284 -3.27 -3.25 4.69
C PRO A 284 -3.19 -3.49 3.18
N ILE A 285 -2.23 -4.31 2.73
CA ILE A 285 -2.03 -4.60 1.30
C ILE A 285 -3.28 -5.19 0.64
N LYS A 286 -4.08 -5.94 1.41
CA LYS A 286 -5.37 -6.47 0.95
C LYS A 286 -6.33 -5.37 0.49
N GLY A 287 -6.13 -4.11 0.91
CA GLY A 287 -6.84 -2.96 0.37
C GLY A 287 -6.54 -2.73 -1.11
N SER A 288 -5.28 -2.89 -1.53
CA SER A 288 -4.89 -2.82 -2.95
C SER A 288 -5.38 -4.02 -3.75
N GLU A 289 -5.37 -5.22 -3.18
CA GLU A 289 -5.97 -6.41 -3.80
C GLU A 289 -7.47 -6.23 -4.03
N VAL A 290 -8.19 -5.69 -3.04
CA VAL A 290 -9.62 -5.35 -3.17
C VAL A 290 -9.85 -4.34 -4.29
N TYR A 291 -9.01 -3.30 -4.38
CA TYR A 291 -9.10 -2.30 -5.45
C TYR A 291 -8.91 -2.93 -6.83
N PHE A 292 -7.83 -3.70 -6.98
CA PHE A 292 -7.50 -4.37 -8.23
C PHE A 292 -8.64 -5.32 -8.67
N ASN A 293 -9.11 -6.20 -7.77
CA ASN A 293 -10.18 -7.16 -8.07
C ASN A 293 -11.49 -6.46 -8.43
N ARG A 294 -11.87 -5.40 -7.72
CA ARG A 294 -13.06 -4.60 -8.07
C ARG A 294 -12.92 -3.90 -9.42
N THR A 295 -11.71 -3.53 -9.80
CA THR A 295 -11.44 -2.98 -11.14
C THR A 295 -11.60 -4.06 -12.21
N VAL A 296 -11.08 -5.27 -11.98
CA VAL A 296 -11.28 -6.42 -12.86
C VAL A 296 -12.77 -6.72 -13.02
N ASP A 297 -13.52 -6.81 -11.93
CA ASP A 297 -14.95 -7.08 -11.94
C ASP A 297 -15.74 -6.00 -12.72
N ALA A 298 -15.39 -4.74 -12.53
CA ALA A 298 -16.07 -3.61 -13.18
C ALA A 298 -15.80 -3.53 -14.70
N LEU A 299 -14.60 -3.92 -15.13
CA LEU A 299 -14.17 -3.80 -16.53
C LEU A 299 -14.29 -5.09 -17.32
N SER A 300 -14.48 -6.23 -16.65
CA SER A 300 -14.60 -7.57 -17.26
C SER A 300 -15.73 -8.37 -16.62
N PRO A 301 -16.99 -7.91 -16.66
CA PRO A 301 -18.10 -8.48 -15.90
C PRO A 301 -18.43 -9.95 -16.24
N ASN A 302 -17.93 -10.46 -17.36
CA ASN A 302 -18.16 -11.86 -17.79
C ASN A 302 -17.12 -12.85 -17.22
N HIS A 303 -16.13 -12.39 -16.45
CA HIS A 303 -15.04 -13.20 -15.90
C HIS A 303 -15.27 -13.56 -14.43
N GLY A 304 -16.53 -13.72 -14.03
CA GLY A 304 -17.02 -14.24 -12.74
C GLY A 304 -15.98 -14.42 -11.63
N GLY A 305 -15.60 -13.37 -10.90
CA GLY A 305 -15.14 -13.34 -9.50
C GLY A 305 -14.04 -14.29 -9.01
N LYS A 306 -13.39 -15.04 -9.91
CA LYS A 306 -12.19 -15.82 -9.56
C LYS A 306 -11.00 -15.07 -10.10
N GLY A 307 -10.17 -14.56 -9.19
CA GLY A 307 -8.87 -13.99 -9.52
C GLY A 307 -8.23 -14.84 -10.63
N SER A 308 -7.80 -14.16 -11.69
CA SER A 308 -7.29 -14.79 -12.91
C SER A 308 -6.20 -15.80 -12.55
N ASP A 309 -6.58 -17.09 -12.53
CA ASP A 309 -5.58 -18.16 -12.57
C ASP A 309 -4.77 -17.97 -13.86
N ALA A 310 -3.47 -18.05 -13.72
CA ALA A 310 -2.50 -17.83 -14.78
C ALA A 310 -2.84 -18.67 -16.02
N GLY A 311 -3.32 -18.03 -17.06
CA GLY A 311 -3.60 -18.64 -18.35
C GLY A 311 -4.97 -18.35 -18.95
N GLY A 312 -5.94 -17.85 -18.20
CA GLY A 312 -7.25 -17.41 -18.73
C GLY A 312 -7.33 -15.89 -18.62
N GLY A 313 -7.41 -15.19 -19.75
CA GLY A 313 -7.29 -13.76 -19.85
C GLY A 313 -8.08 -12.97 -18.81
N ASP A 314 -7.42 -12.02 -18.16
CA ASP A 314 -7.97 -11.02 -17.23
C ASP A 314 -8.85 -9.97 -17.94
N GLY A 315 -9.36 -10.28 -19.12
CA GLY A 315 -10.15 -9.36 -19.93
C GLY A 315 -9.36 -8.17 -20.45
N GLY A 316 -8.01 -8.28 -20.53
CA GLY A 316 -7.13 -7.22 -20.98
C GLY A 316 -6.77 -6.19 -19.89
N ILE A 317 -7.04 -6.50 -18.63
CA ILE A 317 -6.66 -5.61 -17.52
C ILE A 317 -5.14 -5.46 -17.44
N SER A 318 -4.37 -6.56 -17.56
CA SER A 318 -2.91 -6.53 -17.53
C SER A 318 -2.26 -5.75 -18.69
N ASP A 319 -3.02 -5.44 -19.74
CA ASP A 319 -2.55 -4.60 -20.86
C ASP A 319 -2.46 -3.11 -20.51
N PHE A 320 -3.12 -2.68 -19.42
CA PHE A 320 -3.06 -1.29 -18.99
C PHE A 320 -2.88 -1.09 -17.48
N PHE A 321 -3.20 -2.09 -16.65
CA PHE A 321 -3.11 -2.00 -15.19
C PHE A 321 -2.42 -3.24 -14.60
N ARG A 322 -1.27 -3.05 -13.96
CA ARG A 322 -0.50 -4.09 -13.30
C ARG A 322 -0.24 -3.76 -11.85
N MET A 323 -0.30 -4.76 -10.98
CA MET A 323 -0.05 -4.63 -9.54
C MET A 323 1.17 -5.44 -9.14
N PHE A 324 2.06 -4.84 -8.34
CA PHE A 324 3.30 -5.43 -7.84
C PHE A 324 3.31 -5.41 -6.31
N LEU A 325 3.43 -6.59 -5.70
CA LEU A 325 3.50 -6.73 -4.25
C LEU A 325 4.94 -7.03 -3.86
N ILE A 326 5.52 -6.19 -2.97
CA ILE A 326 6.97 -6.19 -2.68
C ILE A 326 7.21 -6.81 -1.31
N PRO A 327 7.82 -8.03 -1.24
CA PRO A 327 8.11 -8.70 0.02
C PRO A 327 8.99 -7.83 0.93
N GLY A 328 8.65 -7.79 2.21
CA GLY A 328 9.42 -7.09 3.25
C GLY A 328 9.36 -5.55 3.21
N LEU A 329 8.85 -4.94 2.15
CA LEU A 329 8.64 -3.49 2.09
C LEU A 329 7.51 -3.07 3.03
N GLN A 330 7.76 -2.07 3.87
CA GLN A 330 6.79 -1.39 4.74
C GLN A 330 6.01 -0.31 3.97
N HIS A 331 5.27 0.54 4.68
CA HIS A 331 4.45 1.58 4.04
C HIS A 331 5.30 2.58 3.26
N CYS A 332 5.20 2.57 1.95
CA CYS A 332 5.92 3.39 0.96
C CYS A 332 7.44 3.19 0.91
N TRP A 333 8.12 2.89 2.00
CA TRP A 333 9.59 2.85 2.07
C TRP A 333 10.07 2.03 3.26
N ASN A 334 11.35 1.64 3.21
CA ASN A 334 12.05 0.92 4.27
C ASN A 334 11.59 -0.53 4.45
N THR A 335 12.33 -1.26 5.24
CA THR A 335 12.09 -2.65 5.63
C THR A 335 12.56 -2.86 7.07
N ALA A 336 11.88 -3.71 7.83
CA ALA A 336 12.33 -4.14 9.15
C ALA A 336 13.17 -5.41 9.09
N VAL A 337 13.27 -6.01 7.92
CA VAL A 337 14.02 -7.23 7.64
C VAL A 337 15.03 -6.97 6.51
N ASP A 338 15.88 -7.94 6.16
CA ASP A 338 16.91 -7.78 5.13
C ASP A 338 16.35 -8.02 3.70
N ALA A 339 15.25 -7.31 3.36
CA ALA A 339 14.59 -7.47 2.07
C ALA A 339 15.11 -6.48 1.01
N PRO A 340 15.21 -6.87 -0.27
CA PRO A 340 15.30 -5.92 -1.36
C PRO A 340 13.95 -5.23 -1.55
N TRP A 341 13.90 -3.92 -1.35
CA TRP A 341 12.64 -3.17 -1.27
C TRP A 341 12.59 -1.93 -2.18
N HIS A 342 13.74 -1.44 -2.62
CA HIS A 342 13.82 -0.19 -3.38
C HIS A 342 13.57 -0.45 -4.86
N ILE A 343 12.61 0.24 -5.42
CA ILE A 343 12.18 0.15 -6.83
C ILE A 343 12.05 1.51 -7.51
N GLY A 344 12.54 2.60 -6.90
CA GLY A 344 12.34 3.97 -7.41
C GLY A 344 10.94 4.52 -7.20
N GLY A 345 10.16 3.94 -6.29
CA GLY A 345 8.82 4.43 -5.94
C GLY A 345 8.85 5.80 -5.24
N ALA A 346 7.70 6.48 -5.22
CA ALA A 346 7.57 7.76 -4.52
C ALA A 346 8.00 7.65 -3.06
N PHE A 347 8.72 8.64 -2.56
CA PHE A 347 9.41 8.74 -1.26
C PHE A 347 10.71 7.93 -1.14
N GLN A 348 10.97 6.93 -1.97
CA GLN A 348 12.14 6.06 -1.78
C GLN A 348 13.45 6.80 -2.06
N SER A 349 13.57 7.53 -3.17
CA SER A 349 14.79 8.26 -3.52
C SER A 349 15.08 9.42 -2.57
N SER A 350 14.08 10.17 -2.12
CA SER A 350 14.27 11.29 -1.19
C SER A 350 14.78 10.85 0.18
N ILE A 351 14.34 9.68 0.65
CA ILE A 351 14.77 9.10 1.92
C ILE A 351 16.21 8.62 1.85
N MET A 352 16.63 8.10 0.69
CA MET A 352 18.01 7.71 0.44
C MET A 352 18.97 8.90 0.31
N GLY A 353 18.47 10.13 0.47
CA GLY A 353 19.29 11.34 0.31
C GLY A 353 19.76 11.59 -1.12
N SER A 354 19.18 10.88 -2.08
CA SER A 354 19.47 11.03 -3.50
C SER A 354 18.64 12.14 -4.11
N SER A 355 19.27 13.02 -4.89
CA SER A 355 18.57 13.93 -5.79
C SER A 355 18.18 13.27 -7.13
N LEU A 356 18.55 12.01 -7.31
CA LEU A 356 18.23 11.22 -8.49
C LEU A 356 16.77 10.77 -8.42
N TRP A 357 16.14 10.77 -9.57
CA TRP A 357 14.76 10.30 -9.78
C TRP A 357 14.67 8.80 -10.05
N SER A 358 15.81 8.11 -10.17
CA SER A 358 15.96 6.70 -10.48
C SER A 358 16.51 5.93 -9.27
N VAL A 359 16.44 4.60 -9.31
CA VAL A 359 17.08 3.74 -8.30
C VAL A 359 18.58 4.00 -8.35
N PRO A 360 19.20 4.37 -7.23
CA PRO A 360 20.63 4.73 -7.22
C PRO A 360 21.54 3.62 -7.76
N GLY A 361 22.29 3.96 -8.80
CA GLY A 361 23.19 3.03 -9.50
C GLY A 361 22.56 2.30 -10.69
N PHE A 362 21.25 2.49 -10.94
CA PHE A 362 20.51 1.85 -12.03
C PHE A 362 19.59 2.88 -12.70
N GLU A 363 19.95 3.32 -13.91
CA GLU A 363 19.15 4.27 -14.71
C GLU A 363 18.47 3.51 -15.85
N ASP A 364 17.70 2.48 -15.51
CA ASP A 364 17.06 1.59 -16.46
C ASP A 364 15.66 1.15 -16.02
N ALA A 365 14.90 0.62 -16.97
CA ALA A 365 13.52 0.17 -16.75
C ALA A 365 13.40 -1.16 -16.00
N GLU A 366 14.50 -1.88 -15.78
CA GLU A 366 14.47 -3.14 -15.02
C GLU A 366 14.43 -2.88 -13.51
N HIS A 367 15.09 -1.81 -13.06
CA HIS A 367 15.25 -1.50 -11.64
C HIS A 367 14.35 -0.34 -11.16
N ASP A 368 13.98 0.58 -12.05
CA ASP A 368 13.20 1.75 -11.71
C ASP A 368 11.77 1.64 -12.23
N ALA A 369 10.81 1.58 -11.31
CA ALA A 369 9.39 1.42 -11.63
C ALA A 369 8.81 2.56 -12.48
N LEU A 370 9.33 3.80 -12.33
CA LEU A 370 8.89 4.92 -13.16
C LEU A 370 9.46 4.80 -14.58
N LEU A 371 10.72 4.40 -14.74
CA LEU A 371 11.30 4.14 -16.05
C LEU A 371 10.65 2.94 -16.74
N ALA A 372 10.29 1.90 -15.99
CA ALA A 372 9.53 0.77 -16.51
C ALA A 372 8.16 1.21 -17.04
N LEU A 373 7.47 2.08 -16.30
CA LEU A 373 6.20 2.66 -16.74
C LEU A 373 6.37 3.55 -18.00
N VAL A 374 7.43 4.36 -18.05
CA VAL A 374 7.77 5.17 -19.24
C VAL A 374 8.00 4.28 -20.45
N ASP A 375 8.78 3.21 -20.32
CA ASP A 375 9.02 2.25 -21.41
C ASP A 375 7.72 1.57 -21.86
N TRP A 376 6.82 1.29 -20.93
CA TRP A 376 5.52 0.70 -21.26
C TRP A 376 4.65 1.67 -22.06
N VAL A 377 4.57 2.94 -21.65
CA VAL A 377 3.80 3.98 -22.34
C VAL A 377 4.40 4.32 -23.70
N GLU A 378 5.70 4.60 -23.74
CA GLU A 378 6.35 5.19 -24.93
C GLU A 378 6.80 4.16 -25.95
N LYS A 379 7.14 2.96 -25.53
CA LYS A 379 7.70 1.89 -26.38
C LYS A 379 6.81 0.65 -26.47
N GLY A 380 5.69 0.62 -25.72
CA GLY A 380 4.78 -0.53 -25.68
C GLY A 380 5.41 -1.78 -25.04
N ARG A 381 6.41 -1.64 -24.18
CA ARG A 381 7.07 -2.74 -23.45
C ARG A 381 6.41 -2.94 -22.11
N PRO A 382 5.59 -3.99 -21.93
CA PRO A 382 4.91 -4.21 -20.67
C PRO A 382 5.89 -4.42 -19.50
N VAL A 383 5.49 -3.97 -18.30
CA VAL A 383 6.29 -4.17 -17.09
C VAL A 383 6.08 -5.61 -16.60
N ASP A 384 6.88 -6.55 -17.07
CA ASP A 384 6.75 -7.97 -16.73
C ASP A 384 7.46 -8.35 -15.43
N GLN A 385 8.39 -7.51 -14.96
CA GLN A 385 9.03 -7.56 -13.65
C GLN A 385 9.67 -6.20 -13.33
N ILE A 386 9.99 -5.99 -12.05
CA ILE A 386 10.81 -4.88 -11.55
C ILE A 386 11.84 -5.48 -10.60
N ILE A 387 13.12 -5.19 -10.75
CA ILE A 387 14.16 -5.71 -9.86
C ILE A 387 14.30 -4.79 -8.64
N ALA A 388 13.78 -5.24 -7.50
CA ALA A 388 13.97 -4.54 -6.23
C ALA A 388 15.40 -4.73 -5.72
N THR A 389 15.97 -3.68 -5.14
CA THR A 389 17.36 -3.64 -4.68
C THR A 389 17.45 -3.25 -3.19
N THR A 390 18.41 -3.82 -2.47
CA THR A 390 18.94 -3.29 -1.21
C THR A 390 20.46 -3.29 -1.23
N TRP A 391 21.08 -2.44 -0.40
CA TRP A 391 22.53 -2.23 -0.37
C TRP A 391 23.14 -2.77 0.92
N ASN A 392 24.47 -2.94 0.95
CA ASN A 392 25.20 -3.41 2.13
C ASN A 392 24.98 -2.52 3.37
N SER A 393 24.80 -1.23 3.14
CA SER A 393 24.20 -0.30 4.13
C SER A 393 22.85 0.16 3.58
N PRO A 394 21.72 -0.25 4.17
CA PRO A 394 20.40 -0.15 3.54
C PRO A 394 19.99 1.22 3.03
N MET A 395 20.55 2.30 3.62
CA MET A 395 20.26 3.70 3.24
C MET A 395 21.44 4.36 2.50
N ASN A 396 22.45 3.59 2.09
CA ASN A 396 23.62 4.12 1.41
C ASN A 396 23.93 3.31 0.13
N PRO A 397 23.48 3.77 -1.04
CA PRO A 397 23.73 3.09 -2.32
C PRO A 397 25.23 2.94 -2.66
N SER A 398 26.09 3.86 -2.18
CA SER A 398 27.55 3.78 -2.42
C SER A 398 28.22 2.59 -1.71
N SER A 399 27.52 1.92 -0.80
CA SER A 399 28.03 0.72 -0.12
C SER A 399 28.04 -0.54 -0.99
N GLY A 400 27.49 -0.45 -2.20
CA GLY A 400 27.34 -1.57 -3.12
C GLY A 400 26.05 -2.39 -2.90
N VAL A 401 25.59 -3.03 -3.96
CA VAL A 401 24.40 -3.89 -3.94
C VAL A 401 24.62 -5.07 -3.02
N ARG A 402 23.62 -5.37 -2.17
CA ARG A 402 23.60 -6.55 -1.29
C ARG A 402 22.70 -7.64 -1.82
N LYS A 403 21.45 -7.29 -2.12
CA LYS A 403 20.44 -8.22 -2.64
C LYS A 403 19.61 -7.58 -3.73
N GLN A 404 19.23 -8.38 -4.70
CA GLN A 404 18.24 -8.04 -5.71
C GLN A 404 17.25 -9.19 -5.88
N ARG A 405 15.98 -8.84 -6.15
CA ARG A 405 14.93 -9.82 -6.42
C ARG A 405 13.94 -9.26 -7.42
N PRO A 406 13.52 -10.02 -8.43
CA PRO A 406 12.44 -9.59 -9.30
C PRO A 406 11.13 -9.54 -8.51
N ILE A 407 10.40 -8.46 -8.65
CA ILE A 407 9.02 -8.31 -8.20
C ILE A 407 8.15 -8.56 -9.42
N CYS A 408 7.25 -9.51 -9.31
CA CYS A 408 6.41 -9.96 -10.40
C CYS A 408 5.03 -9.27 -10.38
N PRO A 409 4.40 -9.05 -11.54
CA PRO A 409 3.02 -8.57 -11.55
C PRO A 409 2.08 -9.63 -10.96
N TRP A 410 1.32 -9.24 -9.95
CA TRP A 410 0.34 -10.08 -9.28
C TRP A 410 -0.70 -10.66 -10.29
N PRO A 411 -1.10 -11.94 -10.20
CA PRO A 411 -0.84 -12.88 -9.12
C PRO A 411 0.42 -13.76 -9.26
N ARG A 412 1.37 -13.39 -10.12
CA ARG A 412 2.65 -14.10 -10.21
C ARG A 412 3.57 -13.74 -9.04
N TYR A 413 4.49 -14.65 -8.71
CA TYR A 413 5.49 -14.51 -7.64
C TYR A 413 6.88 -14.80 -8.18
N ALA A 414 7.90 -14.23 -7.53
CA ALA A 414 9.28 -14.63 -7.75
C ALA A 414 9.51 -16.03 -7.16
N VAL A 415 10.05 -16.93 -7.96
CA VAL A 415 10.41 -18.30 -7.58
C VAL A 415 11.89 -18.49 -7.84
N TRP A 416 12.62 -18.93 -6.81
CA TRP A 416 14.05 -19.26 -6.92
C TRP A 416 14.26 -20.54 -7.74
N ASP A 417 15.36 -20.60 -8.52
CA ASP A 417 15.68 -21.72 -9.40
C ASP A 417 16.21 -22.98 -8.68
N GLY A 418 16.41 -22.89 -7.34
CA GLY A 418 16.90 -23.98 -6.53
C GLY A 418 18.41 -24.20 -6.55
N GLN A 419 19.18 -23.41 -7.30
CA GLN A 419 20.62 -23.62 -7.48
C GLN A 419 21.46 -22.33 -7.42
N GLY A 420 20.96 -21.22 -7.96
CA GLY A 420 21.67 -19.95 -8.01
C GLY A 420 21.79 -19.25 -6.66
N ASN A 421 22.52 -18.14 -6.64
CA ASN A 421 22.63 -17.30 -5.46
C ASN A 421 21.30 -16.58 -5.20
N VAL A 422 20.69 -16.78 -4.04
CA VAL A 422 19.40 -16.18 -3.65
C VAL A 422 19.43 -14.65 -3.57
N ASP A 423 20.61 -14.05 -3.52
CA ASP A 423 20.79 -12.60 -3.41
C ASP A 423 20.93 -11.89 -4.77
N VAL A 424 20.85 -12.63 -5.89
CA VAL A 424 20.90 -12.08 -7.25
C VAL A 424 19.63 -12.36 -8.03
N ALA A 425 19.16 -11.37 -8.77
CA ALA A 425 17.87 -11.42 -9.47
C ALA A 425 17.79 -12.54 -10.53
N GLU A 426 18.90 -12.87 -11.17
CA GLU A 426 18.99 -13.87 -12.24
C GLU A 426 18.70 -15.29 -11.77
N SER A 427 18.79 -15.55 -10.46
CA SER A 427 18.42 -16.85 -9.85
C SER A 427 16.92 -17.02 -9.63
N TRP A 428 16.14 -16.06 -10.06
CA TRP A 428 14.68 -16.02 -9.81
C TRP A 428 13.91 -15.88 -11.12
N THR A 429 12.71 -16.42 -11.14
CA THR A 429 11.77 -16.28 -12.26
C THR A 429 10.39 -15.93 -11.76
N CYS A 430 9.63 -15.16 -12.57
CA CYS A 430 8.22 -14.88 -12.29
C CYS A 430 7.35 -16.08 -12.72
N SER A 431 6.70 -16.73 -11.76
CA SER A 431 5.84 -17.89 -12.01
C SER A 431 4.44 -17.66 -11.45
N SER A 432 3.44 -18.33 -12.04
CA SER A 432 2.08 -18.37 -11.54
C SER A 432 1.92 -19.47 -10.49
N CYS A 433 1.03 -19.27 -9.52
CA CYS A 433 0.63 -20.31 -8.56
C CYS A 433 0.17 -21.58 -9.30
N GLY A 434 0.86 -22.70 -9.07
CA GLY A 434 0.50 -23.99 -9.64
C GLY A 434 1.66 -24.86 -10.11
N SER A 435 2.82 -24.30 -10.32
CA SER A 435 4.06 -25.06 -10.57
C SER A 435 4.86 -25.21 -9.26
N ALA A 436 4.36 -26.07 -8.35
CA ALA A 436 5.24 -26.65 -7.35
C ALA A 436 6.20 -27.57 -8.12
N VAL A 437 7.51 -27.29 -8.03
CA VAL A 437 8.58 -28.18 -8.46
C VAL A 437 8.71 -29.32 -7.46
#